data_2ecae798f2a6d667423b9cc15c47adbd
#
_entry.id   2ecae798f2a6d667423b9cc15c47adbd
#
_cell.length_a   1.000
_cell.length_b   1.000
_cell.length_c   1.000
_cell.angle_alpha   90.00
_cell.angle_beta   90.00
_cell.angle_gamma   90.00
#
_symmetry.space_group_name_H-M   'P 1'
#
loop_
_entity.id
_entity.type
_entity.pdbx_description
1 polymer ?
#
loop_
_entity_poly.entity_id
_entity_poly.type
_entity_poly.pdbx_seq_one_letter_code
_entity_poly.pdbx_strand_id
1 'polypeptide(L)'
;MTFKDHFSAHSSLYRSARPRYAPELFAWLAAQAPGRDLAWDAGCGNGQASIGLAAQFAQVIATDPSAAQIAQAEAAPNIDYRVEPAEASSLADASADLVTVAQALHWFDLDAFHAEVRRVLRPGGIVAQWSYADCAVTPAVDAVKQHLYVDLLDSYWAPERRLVESGYATLAFPFERIDAPPFELVANWDLAAFLAYLRSWSATQRYLQANGEDPVAMLADAFAHAWGDADDVRPVRWSLALRAGRCG
;
A
#
# COMPACT_ATOMS: atom_id res chain seq x y z
N MET A 1 2.61 22.05 0.95
CA MET A 1 2.86 21.32 2.23
C MET A 1 4.27 20.74 2.20
N THR A 2 4.99 20.73 3.33
CA THR A 2 6.33 20.14 3.37
C THR A 2 6.18 18.63 3.51
N PHE A 3 6.69 17.85 2.57
CA PHE A 3 6.73 16.38 2.62
C PHE A 3 7.40 15.93 3.93
N LYS A 4 6.70 15.12 4.73
CA LYS A 4 7.24 14.50 5.93
C LYS A 4 7.70 13.08 5.58
N ASP A 5 9.02 12.89 5.45
CA ASP A 5 9.61 11.58 5.19
C ASP A 5 9.51 10.68 6.43
N HIS A 6 8.50 9.81 6.46
CA HIS A 6 8.27 8.87 7.56
C HIS A 6 8.87 7.47 7.29
N PHE A 7 9.46 7.22 6.11
CA PHE A 7 9.74 5.87 5.62
C PHE A 7 11.22 5.59 5.29
N SER A 8 12.05 6.61 5.16
CA SER A 8 13.45 6.43 4.70
C SER A 8 14.37 5.66 5.64
N ALA A 9 14.07 5.60 6.95
CA ALA A 9 15.00 5.04 7.94
C ALA A 9 14.98 3.50 8.08
N HIS A 10 13.95 2.80 7.58
CA HIS A 10 13.72 1.36 7.83
C HIS A 10 13.41 0.52 6.59
N SER A 11 13.82 0.97 5.44
CA SER A 11 13.38 0.48 4.13
C SER A 11 13.78 -0.95 3.77
N SER A 12 14.85 -1.53 4.33
CA SER A 12 15.30 -2.89 4.01
C SER A 12 14.48 -3.98 4.72
N LEU A 13 14.20 -3.81 6.02
CA LEU A 13 13.31 -4.68 6.78
C LEU A 13 11.85 -4.59 6.26
N TYR A 14 11.46 -3.39 5.85
CA TYR A 14 10.15 -3.10 5.29
C TYR A 14 9.88 -3.87 3.97
N ARG A 15 10.90 -4.03 3.11
CA ARG A 15 10.77 -4.70 1.80
C ARG A 15 10.60 -6.21 1.90
N SER A 16 11.37 -6.87 2.78
CA SER A 16 11.34 -8.33 2.93
C SER A 16 10.11 -8.85 3.68
N ALA A 17 9.49 -8.01 4.51
CA ALA A 17 8.39 -8.39 5.39
C ALA A 17 6.99 -8.00 4.86
N ARG A 18 6.84 -7.49 3.62
CA ARG A 18 5.51 -7.11 3.11
C ARG A 18 5.02 -8.07 2.04
N PRO A 19 3.70 -8.43 2.06
CA PRO A 19 3.10 -9.26 1.04
C PRO A 19 3.08 -8.54 -0.31
N ARG A 20 3.21 -9.28 -1.41
CA ARG A 20 3.04 -8.75 -2.76
C ARG A 20 1.56 -8.76 -3.14
N TYR A 21 1.16 -7.81 -3.98
CA TYR A 21 -0.18 -7.78 -4.57
C TYR A 21 -0.38 -8.96 -5.52
N ALA A 22 -1.60 -9.52 -5.50
CA ALA A 22 -1.96 -10.62 -6.37
C ALA A 22 -1.98 -10.17 -7.85
N PRO A 23 -1.45 -10.97 -8.79
CA PRO A 23 -1.49 -10.65 -10.23
C PRO A 23 -2.90 -10.40 -10.77
N GLU A 24 -3.91 -11.05 -10.18
CA GLU A 24 -5.32 -10.93 -10.53
C GLU A 24 -5.85 -9.50 -10.35
N LEU A 25 -5.35 -8.75 -9.37
CA LEU A 25 -5.68 -7.34 -9.18
C LEU A 25 -5.30 -6.53 -10.43
N PHE A 26 -4.06 -6.69 -10.89
CA PHE A 26 -3.55 -5.92 -12.04
C PHE A 26 -4.19 -6.35 -13.36
N ALA A 27 -4.47 -7.64 -13.51
CA ALA A 27 -5.19 -8.16 -14.67
C ALA A 27 -6.62 -7.59 -14.72
N TRP A 28 -7.31 -7.51 -13.58
CA TRP A 28 -8.63 -6.91 -13.50
C TRP A 28 -8.58 -5.40 -13.82
N LEU A 29 -7.66 -4.66 -13.23
CA LEU A 29 -7.47 -3.23 -13.51
C LEU A 29 -7.22 -2.96 -15.01
N ALA A 30 -6.33 -3.74 -15.61
CA ALA A 30 -6.01 -3.64 -17.03
C ALA A 30 -7.21 -3.97 -17.93
N ALA A 31 -8.09 -4.89 -17.49
CA ALA A 31 -9.32 -5.21 -18.24
C ALA A 31 -10.37 -4.08 -18.19
N GLN A 32 -10.32 -3.19 -17.18
CA GLN A 32 -11.21 -2.03 -17.09
C GLN A 32 -10.71 -0.83 -17.90
N ALA A 33 -9.40 -0.74 -18.15
CA ALA A 33 -8.78 0.37 -18.86
C ALA A 33 -9.10 0.38 -20.36
N PRO A 34 -9.19 1.54 -21.03
CA PRO A 34 -9.48 1.64 -22.46
C PRO A 34 -8.33 1.16 -23.36
N GLY A 35 -7.13 1.11 -22.82
CA GLY A 35 -5.90 0.64 -23.48
C GLY A 35 -4.90 0.11 -22.48
N ARG A 36 -3.73 -0.31 -22.98
CA ARG A 36 -2.62 -0.83 -22.15
C ARG A 36 -1.27 -0.19 -22.52
N ASP A 37 -1.31 1.03 -23.02
CA ASP A 37 -0.09 1.74 -23.43
C ASP A 37 0.65 2.26 -22.21
N LEU A 38 -0.06 3.00 -21.31
CA LEU A 38 0.54 3.69 -20.19
C LEU A 38 -0.29 3.56 -18.90
N ALA A 39 0.36 3.11 -17.83
CA ALA A 39 -0.15 3.25 -16.47
C ALA A 39 0.71 4.24 -15.68
N TRP A 40 0.07 5.04 -14.83
CA TRP A 40 0.73 5.89 -13.85
C TRP A 40 0.49 5.36 -12.43
N ASP A 41 1.57 5.06 -11.70
CA ASP A 41 1.55 4.66 -10.29
C ASP A 41 1.97 5.86 -9.43
N ALA A 42 1.00 6.56 -8.84
CA ALA A 42 1.20 7.76 -8.06
C ALA A 42 1.43 7.43 -6.58
N GLY A 43 2.52 7.95 -5.99
CA GLY A 43 2.95 7.58 -4.64
C GLY A 43 3.44 6.13 -4.59
N CYS A 44 4.26 5.74 -5.57
CA CYS A 44 4.65 4.35 -5.81
C CYS A 44 5.55 3.75 -4.71
N GLY A 45 6.15 4.60 -3.85
CA GLY A 45 7.12 4.16 -2.88
C GLY A 45 8.28 3.40 -3.53
N ASN A 46 8.55 2.18 -3.08
CA ASN A 46 9.57 1.29 -3.66
C ASN A 46 9.05 0.41 -4.81
N GLY A 47 7.93 0.74 -5.43
CA GLY A 47 7.47 0.16 -6.68
C GLY A 47 6.71 -1.16 -6.60
N GLN A 48 6.16 -1.55 -5.45
CA GLN A 48 5.44 -2.83 -5.32
C GLN A 48 4.25 -2.97 -6.29
N ALA A 49 3.45 -1.91 -6.46
CA ALA A 49 2.34 -1.92 -7.41
C ALA A 49 2.87 -1.74 -8.84
N SER A 50 3.90 -0.93 -9.03
CA SER A 50 4.50 -0.67 -10.34
C SER A 50 4.95 -1.94 -11.05
N ILE A 51 5.56 -2.91 -10.33
CA ILE A 51 5.96 -4.22 -10.88
C ILE A 51 4.75 -5.02 -11.38
N GLY A 52 3.64 -5.01 -10.64
CA GLY A 52 2.41 -5.69 -11.07
C GLY A 52 1.79 -5.03 -12.31
N LEU A 53 1.84 -3.69 -12.39
CA LEU A 53 1.38 -2.93 -13.56
C LEU A 53 2.26 -3.19 -14.78
N ALA A 54 3.57 -3.31 -14.60
CA ALA A 54 4.53 -3.57 -15.69
C ALA A 54 4.28 -4.89 -16.42
N ALA A 55 3.63 -5.86 -15.76
CA ALA A 55 3.20 -7.10 -16.38
C ALA A 55 1.96 -6.94 -17.28
N GLN A 56 1.25 -5.80 -17.20
CA GLN A 56 -0.03 -5.58 -17.87
C GLN A 56 0.01 -4.43 -18.88
N PHE A 57 0.91 -3.45 -18.71
CA PHE A 57 1.01 -2.25 -19.53
C PHE A 57 2.34 -2.19 -20.27
N ALA A 58 2.33 -1.60 -21.47
CA ALA A 58 3.54 -1.42 -22.27
C ALA A 58 4.57 -0.51 -21.56
N GLN A 59 4.09 0.51 -20.85
CA GLN A 59 4.90 1.40 -20.04
C GLN A 59 4.22 1.72 -18.70
N VAL A 60 5.02 1.85 -17.65
CA VAL A 60 4.60 2.36 -16.34
C VAL A 60 5.46 3.57 -16.02
N ILE A 61 4.82 4.69 -15.68
CA ILE A 61 5.47 5.81 -15.03
C ILE A 61 5.11 5.70 -13.55
N ALA A 62 6.13 5.66 -12.68
CA ALA A 62 5.97 5.49 -11.25
C ALA A 62 6.58 6.71 -10.53
N THR A 63 5.75 7.46 -9.80
CA THR A 63 6.19 8.70 -9.16
C THR A 63 6.07 8.61 -7.64
N ASP A 64 7.07 9.15 -6.94
CA ASP A 64 7.05 9.32 -5.48
C ASP A 64 7.90 10.55 -5.12
N PRO A 65 7.48 11.42 -4.17
CA PRO A 65 8.28 12.57 -3.77
C PRO A 65 9.56 12.18 -3.00
N SER A 66 9.69 10.94 -2.53
CA SER A 66 10.85 10.44 -1.80
C SER A 66 11.88 9.83 -2.73
N ALA A 67 12.98 10.54 -2.97
CA ALA A 67 14.12 9.98 -3.71
C ALA A 67 14.70 8.72 -3.06
N ALA A 68 14.59 8.59 -1.72
CA ALA A 68 15.06 7.42 -0.98
C ALA A 68 14.19 6.17 -1.26
N GLN A 69 12.88 6.34 -1.46
CA GLN A 69 11.98 5.26 -1.87
C GLN A 69 12.28 4.83 -3.31
N ILE A 70 12.37 5.79 -4.23
CA ILE A 70 12.71 5.53 -5.65
C ILE A 70 14.05 4.81 -5.80
N ALA A 71 15.06 5.20 -5.03
CA ALA A 71 16.39 4.56 -5.06
C ALA A 71 16.38 3.07 -4.66
N GLN A 72 15.31 2.60 -4.01
CA GLN A 72 15.12 1.22 -3.58
C GLN A 72 14.08 0.47 -4.41
N ALA A 73 13.53 1.11 -5.44
CA ALA A 73 12.51 0.50 -6.27
C ALA A 73 13.07 -0.66 -7.10
N GLU A 74 12.25 -1.69 -7.27
CA GLU A 74 12.59 -2.85 -8.10
C GLU A 74 12.57 -2.44 -9.58
N ALA A 75 13.70 -2.57 -10.27
CA ALA A 75 13.82 -2.18 -11.66
C ALA A 75 13.11 -3.17 -12.59
N ALA A 76 12.41 -2.63 -13.59
CA ALA A 76 11.90 -3.39 -14.73
C ALA A 76 12.08 -2.55 -16.01
N PRO A 77 12.24 -3.18 -17.18
CA PRO A 77 12.63 -2.50 -18.41
C PRO A 77 11.58 -1.49 -18.91
N ASN A 78 10.33 -1.65 -18.51
CA ASN A 78 9.20 -0.79 -18.89
C ASN A 78 8.66 0.07 -17.74
N ILE A 79 9.41 0.24 -16.66
CA ILE A 79 9.08 1.16 -15.56
C ILE A 79 10.04 2.35 -15.59
N ASP A 80 9.49 3.55 -15.61
CA ASP A 80 10.19 4.82 -15.47
C ASP A 80 9.87 5.43 -14.10
N TYR A 81 10.85 5.37 -13.18
CA TYR A 81 10.71 5.91 -11.83
C TYR A 81 11.14 7.38 -11.79
N ARG A 82 10.27 8.25 -11.24
CA ARG A 82 10.53 9.69 -11.16
C ARG A 82 10.30 10.22 -9.75
N VAL A 83 11.13 11.16 -9.34
CA VAL A 83 10.94 11.88 -8.07
C VAL A 83 10.03 13.06 -8.31
N GLU A 84 8.72 12.85 -8.18
CA GLU A 84 7.68 13.83 -8.47
C GLU A 84 6.51 13.68 -7.48
N PRO A 85 5.81 14.78 -7.13
CA PRO A 85 4.59 14.71 -6.33
C PRO A 85 3.41 14.22 -7.18
N ALA A 86 2.43 13.63 -6.51
CA ALA A 86 1.21 13.13 -7.16
C ALA A 86 0.29 14.24 -7.68
N GLU A 87 0.42 15.45 -7.15
CA GLU A 87 -0.40 16.63 -7.47
C GLU A 87 0.08 17.38 -8.71
N ALA A 88 1.29 17.09 -9.21
CA ALA A 88 1.88 17.77 -10.37
C ALA A 88 2.91 16.85 -11.01
N SER A 89 2.46 15.97 -11.88
CA SER A 89 3.33 15.04 -12.61
C SER A 89 3.82 15.61 -13.92
N SER A 90 4.92 15.08 -14.43
CA SER A 90 5.44 15.42 -15.77
C SER A 90 4.75 14.65 -16.90
N LEU A 91 3.67 13.88 -16.62
CA LEU A 91 2.91 13.18 -17.64
C LEU A 91 2.19 14.18 -18.58
N ALA A 92 2.10 13.83 -19.85
CA ALA A 92 1.34 14.60 -20.80
C ALA A 92 -0.18 14.51 -20.55
N ASP A 93 -0.94 15.50 -21.00
CA ASP A 93 -2.40 15.48 -20.95
C ASP A 93 -2.95 14.29 -21.75
N ALA A 94 -4.00 13.66 -21.25
CA ALA A 94 -4.71 12.55 -21.88
C ALA A 94 -3.79 11.43 -22.40
N SER A 95 -2.75 11.09 -21.63
CA SER A 95 -1.75 10.09 -22.01
C SER A 95 -1.91 8.74 -21.33
N ALA A 96 -2.46 8.69 -20.12
CA ALA A 96 -2.54 7.47 -19.33
C ALA A 96 -3.88 6.72 -19.50
N ASP A 97 -3.81 5.40 -19.54
CA ASP A 97 -4.97 4.50 -19.56
C ASP A 97 -5.48 4.21 -18.16
N LEU A 98 -4.54 4.16 -17.19
CA LEU A 98 -4.77 3.84 -15.80
C LEU A 98 -3.94 4.73 -14.89
N VAL A 99 -4.56 5.23 -13.82
CA VAL A 99 -3.85 5.83 -12.67
C VAL A 99 -4.09 4.95 -11.44
N THR A 100 -3.02 4.60 -10.72
CA THR A 100 -3.11 3.84 -9.47
C THR A 100 -2.55 4.60 -8.29
N VAL A 101 -3.14 4.36 -7.10
CA VAL A 101 -2.61 4.80 -5.80
C VAL A 101 -2.69 3.63 -4.84
N ALA A 102 -1.54 3.09 -4.46
CA ALA A 102 -1.42 1.95 -3.56
C ALA A 102 -0.91 2.41 -2.18
N GLN A 103 -1.75 2.42 -1.16
CA GLN A 103 -1.37 2.79 0.23
C GLN A 103 -0.80 4.21 0.40
N ALA A 104 -1.07 5.15 -0.49
CA ALA A 104 -0.48 6.49 -0.46
C ALA A 104 -1.48 7.64 -0.38
N LEU A 105 -2.76 7.41 -0.71
CA LEU A 105 -3.76 8.46 -0.90
C LEU A 105 -3.92 9.42 0.30
N HIS A 106 -3.72 8.92 1.52
CA HIS A 106 -3.86 9.68 2.75
C HIS A 106 -2.75 10.74 2.98
N TRP A 107 -1.76 10.79 2.08
CA TRP A 107 -0.70 11.79 2.09
C TRP A 107 -0.92 12.92 1.07
N PHE A 108 -1.88 12.78 0.16
CA PHE A 108 -2.07 13.67 -0.97
C PHE A 108 -2.98 14.87 -0.64
N ASP A 109 -2.74 15.99 -1.33
CA ASP A 109 -3.75 17.01 -1.53
C ASP A 109 -4.78 16.48 -2.54
N LEU A 110 -5.93 16.04 -2.05
CA LEU A 110 -6.90 15.31 -2.85
C LEU A 110 -7.49 16.13 -3.99
N ASP A 111 -7.72 17.42 -3.78
CA ASP A 111 -8.31 18.27 -4.81
C ASP A 111 -7.31 18.48 -5.96
N ALA A 112 -6.06 18.78 -5.65
CA ALA A 112 -4.99 18.91 -6.62
C ALA A 112 -4.69 17.58 -7.33
N PHE A 113 -4.63 16.47 -6.57
CA PHE A 113 -4.44 15.13 -7.14
C PHE A 113 -5.57 14.71 -8.08
N HIS A 114 -6.83 14.93 -7.71
CA HIS A 114 -7.95 14.59 -8.58
C HIS A 114 -8.00 15.47 -9.86
N ALA A 115 -7.55 16.71 -9.78
CA ALA A 115 -7.38 17.56 -10.96
C ALA A 115 -6.29 17.00 -11.89
N GLU A 116 -5.16 16.58 -11.32
CA GLU A 116 -4.05 15.96 -12.06
C GLU A 116 -4.47 14.62 -12.69
N VAL A 117 -5.20 13.77 -11.98
CA VAL A 117 -5.77 12.53 -12.55
C VAL A 117 -6.62 12.81 -13.78
N ARG A 118 -7.51 13.84 -13.70
CA ARG A 118 -8.34 14.23 -14.88
C ARG A 118 -7.52 14.75 -16.04
N ARG A 119 -6.43 15.46 -15.76
CA ARG A 119 -5.54 15.97 -16.81
C ARG A 119 -4.82 14.86 -17.56
N VAL A 120 -4.27 13.86 -16.80
CA VAL A 120 -3.42 12.82 -17.39
C VAL A 120 -4.19 11.65 -17.99
N LEU A 121 -5.38 11.34 -17.46
CA LEU A 121 -6.17 10.24 -18.01
C LEU A 121 -6.74 10.61 -19.39
N ARG A 122 -6.62 9.67 -20.33
CA ARG A 122 -7.32 9.76 -21.60
C ARG A 122 -8.83 9.53 -21.42
N PRO A 123 -9.68 9.94 -22.38
CA PRO A 123 -11.12 9.66 -22.30
C PRO A 123 -11.42 8.18 -22.04
N GLY A 124 -12.24 7.90 -21.03
CA GLY A 124 -12.56 6.55 -20.59
C GLY A 124 -11.46 5.88 -19.74
N GLY A 125 -10.36 6.56 -19.47
CA GLY A 125 -9.32 6.09 -18.55
C GLY A 125 -9.83 5.86 -17.15
N ILE A 126 -9.18 5.01 -16.38
CA ILE A 126 -9.62 4.65 -15.04
C ILE A 126 -8.62 5.08 -13.97
N VAL A 127 -9.14 5.38 -12.79
CA VAL A 127 -8.37 5.57 -11.56
C VAL A 127 -8.72 4.46 -10.57
N ALA A 128 -7.71 3.89 -9.93
CA ALA A 128 -7.86 2.89 -8.89
C ALA A 128 -7.05 3.26 -7.65
N GLN A 129 -7.69 3.24 -6.50
CA GLN A 129 -7.10 3.62 -5.21
C GLN A 129 -7.40 2.52 -4.21
N TRP A 130 -6.39 2.03 -3.52
CA TRP A 130 -6.60 1.00 -2.51
C TRP A 130 -5.74 1.16 -1.28
N SER A 131 -6.26 0.61 -0.19
CA SER A 131 -5.53 0.41 1.05
C SER A 131 -5.78 -0.99 1.59
N TYR A 132 -4.92 -1.40 2.49
CA TYR A 132 -5.14 -2.51 3.41
C TYR A 132 -4.72 -2.07 4.80
N ALA A 133 -5.47 -2.47 5.82
CA ALA A 133 -5.23 -2.06 7.19
C ALA A 133 -4.53 -3.17 7.99
N ASP A 134 -5.32 -3.96 8.67
CA ASP A 134 -4.87 -5.06 9.50
C ASP A 134 -4.94 -6.39 8.74
N CYS A 135 -4.20 -7.39 9.22
CA CYS A 135 -4.22 -8.74 8.68
C CYS A 135 -5.04 -9.69 9.56
N ALA A 136 -5.45 -10.80 8.97
CA ALA A 136 -6.05 -11.93 9.68
C ALA A 136 -5.17 -13.19 9.53
N VAL A 137 -5.06 -13.97 10.62
CA VAL A 137 -4.33 -15.24 10.66
C VAL A 137 -5.24 -16.34 11.17
N THR A 138 -5.45 -16.38 12.50
CA THR A 138 -6.41 -17.23 13.19
C THR A 138 -7.01 -16.44 14.34
N PRO A 139 -8.20 -16.80 14.83
CA PRO A 139 -8.83 -16.07 15.95
C PRO A 139 -7.92 -15.94 17.19
N ALA A 140 -7.11 -16.96 17.48
CA ALA A 140 -6.19 -16.92 18.62
C ALA A 140 -5.04 -15.93 18.42
N VAL A 141 -4.39 -15.95 17.24
CA VAL A 141 -3.30 -15.02 16.89
C VAL A 141 -3.85 -13.60 16.77
N ASP A 142 -5.02 -13.44 16.17
CA ASP A 142 -5.67 -12.14 15.98
C ASP A 142 -6.04 -11.48 17.30
N ALA A 143 -6.41 -12.24 18.34
CA ALA A 143 -6.66 -11.71 19.68
C ALA A 143 -5.40 -11.11 20.31
N VAL A 144 -4.24 -11.79 20.21
CA VAL A 144 -2.96 -11.26 20.70
C VAL A 144 -2.52 -10.03 19.91
N LYS A 145 -2.67 -10.10 18.58
CA LYS A 145 -2.38 -8.98 17.69
C LYS A 145 -3.26 -7.76 17.99
N GLN A 146 -4.54 -7.95 18.29
CA GLN A 146 -5.45 -6.87 18.67
C GLN A 146 -5.00 -6.19 19.96
N HIS A 147 -4.53 -6.95 20.96
CA HIS A 147 -3.93 -6.39 22.16
C HIS A 147 -2.70 -5.54 21.84
N LEU A 148 -1.79 -6.02 20.98
CA LEU A 148 -0.67 -5.20 20.50
C LEU A 148 -1.16 -3.92 19.82
N TYR A 149 -2.10 -4.06 18.87
CA TYR A 149 -2.54 -2.98 17.96
C TYR A 149 -3.26 -1.84 18.71
N VAL A 150 -4.19 -2.20 19.60
CA VAL A 150 -5.07 -1.24 20.30
C VAL A 150 -4.50 -0.85 21.66
N ASP A 151 -4.14 -1.84 22.51
CA ASP A 151 -3.83 -1.51 23.91
C ASP A 151 -2.41 -0.94 24.06
N LEU A 152 -1.45 -1.41 23.24
CA LEU A 152 -0.07 -0.94 23.32
C LEU A 152 0.26 0.15 22.31
N LEU A 153 -0.28 0.06 21.09
CA LEU A 153 0.16 0.91 19.97
C LEU A 153 -0.80 2.04 19.58
N ASP A 154 -2.01 2.15 20.16
CA ASP A 154 -3.01 3.13 19.71
C ASP A 154 -2.47 4.56 19.63
N SER A 155 -1.78 5.03 20.66
CA SER A 155 -1.22 6.39 20.72
C SER A 155 0.01 6.61 19.83
N TYR A 156 0.58 5.55 19.25
CA TYR A 156 1.75 5.60 18.39
C TYR A 156 1.42 5.54 16.89
N TRP A 157 0.15 5.28 16.53
CA TRP A 157 -0.28 5.38 15.14
C TRP A 157 -0.33 6.84 14.68
N ALA A 158 0.01 7.07 13.41
CA ALA A 158 -0.23 8.38 12.80
C ALA A 158 -1.74 8.61 12.67
N PRO A 159 -2.23 9.85 12.84
CA PRO A 159 -3.67 10.16 12.69
C PRO A 159 -4.26 9.71 11.35
N GLU A 160 -3.46 9.76 10.29
CA GLU A 160 -3.82 9.33 8.92
C GLU A 160 -4.12 7.82 8.83
N ARG A 161 -3.66 7.03 9.82
CA ARG A 161 -3.95 5.60 9.90
C ARG A 161 -5.45 5.30 9.89
N ARG A 162 -6.27 6.15 10.50
CA ARG A 162 -7.74 6.01 10.52
C ARG A 162 -8.35 6.06 9.12
N LEU A 163 -7.76 6.81 8.20
CA LEU A 163 -8.19 6.84 6.80
C LEU A 163 -7.93 5.50 6.10
N VAL A 164 -6.78 4.87 6.40
CA VAL A 164 -6.44 3.54 5.89
C VAL A 164 -7.37 2.48 6.46
N GLU A 165 -7.65 2.51 7.76
CA GLU A 165 -8.55 1.57 8.46
C GLU A 165 -9.98 1.62 7.93
N SER A 166 -10.46 2.83 7.59
CA SER A 166 -11.78 3.02 6.98
C SER A 166 -11.81 2.68 5.47
N GLY A 167 -10.70 2.21 4.88
CA GLY A 167 -10.61 1.94 3.44
C GLY A 167 -10.83 3.19 2.60
N TYR A 168 -10.42 4.37 3.12
CA TYR A 168 -10.65 5.67 2.50
C TYR A 168 -12.13 6.04 2.33
N ALA A 169 -13.04 5.42 3.09
CA ALA A 169 -14.50 5.61 2.91
C ALA A 169 -14.94 7.07 3.07
N THR A 170 -14.23 7.86 3.89
CA THR A 170 -14.53 9.27 4.16
C THR A 170 -13.90 10.23 3.15
N LEU A 171 -12.97 9.76 2.32
CA LEU A 171 -12.32 10.60 1.32
C LEU A 171 -13.17 10.72 0.04
N ALA A 172 -13.18 11.90 -0.55
CA ALA A 172 -13.87 12.14 -1.82
C ALA A 172 -13.34 11.19 -2.91
N PHE A 173 -14.27 10.73 -3.76
CA PHE A 173 -13.94 9.94 -4.95
C PHE A 173 -14.82 10.43 -6.11
N PRO A 174 -14.42 11.49 -6.79
CA PRO A 174 -15.26 12.20 -7.77
C PRO A 174 -15.17 11.58 -9.18
N PHE A 175 -15.26 10.26 -9.26
CA PHE A 175 -15.22 9.48 -10.51
C PHE A 175 -16.42 8.53 -10.55
N GLU A 176 -16.86 8.17 -11.76
CA GLU A 176 -17.91 7.16 -11.95
C GLU A 176 -17.43 5.80 -11.45
N ARG A 177 -18.07 5.27 -10.42
CA ARG A 177 -17.61 4.04 -9.74
C ARG A 177 -17.72 2.82 -10.65
N ILE A 178 -16.72 1.95 -10.54
CA ILE A 178 -16.68 0.61 -11.12
C ILE A 178 -16.70 -0.39 -9.95
N ASP A 179 -17.67 -1.31 -9.96
CA ASP A 179 -17.72 -2.36 -8.96
C ASP A 179 -16.57 -3.35 -9.14
N ALA A 180 -15.75 -3.47 -8.11
CA ALA A 180 -14.60 -4.37 -8.09
C ALA A 180 -14.92 -5.64 -7.31
N PRO A 181 -14.43 -6.81 -7.76
CA PRO A 181 -14.46 -8.01 -6.93
C PRO A 181 -13.56 -7.83 -5.69
N PRO A 182 -13.76 -8.62 -4.63
CA PRO A 182 -12.86 -8.59 -3.49
C PRO A 182 -11.47 -9.10 -3.88
N PHE A 183 -10.45 -8.38 -3.42
CA PHE A 183 -9.05 -8.78 -3.55
C PHE A 183 -8.40 -8.86 -2.18
N GLU A 184 -7.45 -9.77 -2.06
CA GLU A 184 -6.66 -9.97 -0.85
C GLU A 184 -5.17 -10.03 -1.21
N LEU A 185 -4.31 -9.60 -0.26
CA LEU A 185 -2.93 -10.03 -0.24
C LEU A 185 -2.84 -11.26 0.66
N VAL A 186 -2.00 -12.20 0.28
CA VAL A 186 -1.74 -13.40 1.07
C VAL A 186 -0.24 -13.61 1.15
N ALA A 187 0.26 -13.80 2.36
CA ALA A 187 1.62 -14.26 2.61
C ALA A 187 1.55 -15.55 3.42
N ASN A 188 2.43 -16.50 3.11
CA ASN A 188 2.55 -17.74 3.88
C ASN A 188 3.79 -17.62 4.76
N TRP A 189 3.59 -17.40 6.06
CA TRP A 189 4.65 -17.11 7.03
C TRP A 189 4.64 -18.09 8.19
N ASP A 190 5.81 -18.38 8.71
CA ASP A 190 6.03 -18.93 10.03
C ASP A 190 5.90 -17.84 11.10
N LEU A 191 5.98 -18.22 12.37
CA LEU A 191 5.88 -17.26 13.48
C LEU A 191 6.96 -16.19 13.40
N ALA A 192 8.20 -16.54 13.06
CA ALA A 192 9.31 -15.60 13.01
C ALA A 192 9.10 -14.52 11.96
N ALA A 193 8.64 -14.88 10.77
CA ALA A 193 8.30 -13.95 9.70
C ALA A 193 7.11 -13.05 10.09
N PHE A 194 6.09 -13.61 10.75
CA PHE A 194 4.95 -12.83 11.25
C PHE A 194 5.37 -11.79 12.29
N LEU A 195 6.18 -12.17 13.27
CA LEU A 195 6.68 -11.24 14.29
C LEU A 195 7.59 -10.16 13.67
N ALA A 196 8.39 -10.52 12.67
CA ALA A 196 9.20 -9.54 11.92
C ALA A 196 8.31 -8.51 11.20
N TYR A 197 7.18 -8.95 10.62
CA TYR A 197 6.19 -8.05 10.03
C TYR A 197 5.60 -7.09 11.07
N LEU A 198 5.19 -7.57 12.26
CA LEU A 198 4.65 -6.71 13.32
C LEU A 198 5.70 -5.67 13.80
N ARG A 199 6.98 -6.06 13.84
CA ARG A 199 8.09 -5.14 14.14
C ARG A 199 8.29 -4.08 13.05
N SER A 200 7.91 -4.34 11.81
CA SER A 200 8.00 -3.37 10.72
C SER A 200 6.92 -2.26 10.77
N TRP A 201 5.93 -2.37 11.63
CA TRP A 201 4.89 -1.35 11.78
C TRP A 201 5.46 -0.03 12.31
N SER A 202 5.05 1.08 11.73
CA SER A 202 5.51 2.40 12.14
C SER A 202 5.20 2.72 13.61
N ALA A 203 4.06 2.26 14.12
CA ALA A 203 3.68 2.42 15.52
C ALA A 203 4.59 1.59 16.44
N THR A 204 4.95 0.36 16.05
CA THR A 204 5.92 -0.49 16.80
C THR A 204 7.27 0.20 16.91
N GLN A 205 7.76 0.79 15.80
CA GLN A 205 9.04 1.48 15.79
C GLN A 205 9.01 2.76 16.65
N ARG A 206 7.90 3.51 16.62
CA ARG A 206 7.72 4.68 17.50
C ARG A 206 7.62 4.30 18.98
N TYR A 207 6.94 3.20 19.29
CA TYR A 207 6.88 2.67 20.65
C TYR A 207 8.28 2.31 21.16
N LEU A 208 9.03 1.52 20.38
CA LEU A 208 10.40 1.13 20.70
C LEU A 208 11.30 2.36 20.93
N GLN A 209 11.21 3.36 20.07
CA GLN A 209 11.98 4.59 20.20
C GLN A 209 11.62 5.39 21.47
N ALA A 210 10.35 5.42 21.83
CA ALA A 210 9.87 6.18 22.99
C ALA A 210 10.13 5.48 24.32
N ASN A 211 10.02 4.14 24.37
CA ASN A 211 10.04 3.38 25.62
C ASN A 211 11.32 2.53 25.80
N GLY A 212 12.12 2.33 24.75
CA GLY A 212 13.31 1.49 24.79
C GLY A 212 13.05 -0.02 24.81
N GLU A 213 11.78 -0.44 24.68
CA GLU A 213 11.35 -1.84 24.75
C GLU A 213 10.62 -2.24 23.46
N ASP A 214 10.83 -3.46 22.98
CA ASP A 214 10.12 -4.02 21.83
C ASP A 214 8.74 -4.54 22.25
N PRO A 215 7.62 -3.90 21.86
CA PRO A 215 6.28 -4.33 22.26
C PRO A 215 5.88 -5.68 21.67
N VAL A 216 6.50 -6.11 20.57
CA VAL A 216 6.30 -7.45 20.00
C VAL A 216 6.99 -8.50 20.84
N ALA A 217 8.20 -8.20 21.37
CA ALA A 217 8.90 -9.10 22.29
C ALA A 217 8.15 -9.27 23.62
N MET A 218 7.49 -8.23 24.11
CA MET A 218 6.65 -8.32 25.33
C MET A 218 5.51 -9.33 25.20
N LEU A 219 5.02 -9.57 23.99
CA LEU A 219 3.93 -10.49 23.67
C LEU A 219 4.41 -11.81 23.01
N ALA A 220 5.72 -12.06 22.96
CA ALA A 220 6.30 -13.19 22.23
C ALA A 220 5.75 -14.55 22.71
N ASP A 221 5.63 -14.76 24.03
CA ASP A 221 5.10 -16.00 24.59
C ASP A 221 3.61 -16.19 24.28
N ALA A 222 2.83 -15.09 24.28
CA ALA A 222 1.42 -15.13 23.92
C ALA A 222 1.24 -15.45 22.44
N PHE A 223 2.06 -14.86 21.56
CA PHE A 223 2.06 -15.20 20.13
C PHE A 223 2.49 -16.65 19.90
N ALA A 224 3.54 -17.15 20.58
CA ALA A 224 3.98 -18.53 20.45
C ALA A 224 2.88 -19.51 20.89
N HIS A 225 2.21 -19.23 22.00
CA HIS A 225 1.08 -20.06 22.46
C HIS A 225 -0.09 -20.05 21.45
N ALA A 226 -0.44 -18.88 20.91
CA ALA A 226 -1.54 -18.74 19.94
C ALA A 226 -1.20 -19.33 18.57
N TRP A 227 0.08 -19.29 18.18
CA TRP A 227 0.57 -19.84 16.91
C TRP A 227 0.67 -21.36 16.96
N GLY A 228 1.08 -21.95 18.07
CA GLY A 228 1.38 -23.37 18.22
C GLY A 228 2.81 -23.69 17.82
N ASP A 229 3.03 -24.59 16.87
CA ASP A 229 4.38 -24.86 16.38
C ASP A 229 4.91 -23.64 15.61
N ALA A 230 6.06 -23.13 16.03
CA ALA A 230 6.65 -21.91 15.46
C ALA A 230 7.05 -22.07 13.99
N ASP A 231 7.35 -23.28 13.54
CA ASP A 231 7.73 -23.61 12.17
C ASP A 231 6.50 -23.85 11.26
N ASP A 232 5.29 -23.91 11.83
CA ASP A 232 4.06 -24.02 11.06
C ASP A 232 3.89 -22.77 10.17
N VAL A 233 3.77 -23.01 8.87
CA VAL A 233 3.50 -21.93 7.90
C VAL A 233 2.00 -21.71 7.81
N ARG A 234 1.57 -20.47 8.11
CA ARG A 234 0.16 -20.04 8.10
C ARG A 234 -0.11 -18.97 7.07
N PRO A 235 -1.28 -19.00 6.42
CA PRO A 235 -1.70 -17.89 5.55
C PRO A 235 -2.04 -16.66 6.39
N VAL A 236 -1.33 -15.57 6.15
CA VAL A 236 -1.63 -14.24 6.67
C VAL A 236 -2.31 -13.45 5.55
N ARG A 237 -3.48 -12.90 5.80
CA ARG A 237 -4.36 -12.30 4.78
C ARG A 237 -4.66 -10.85 5.08
N TRP A 238 -4.65 -10.00 4.05
CA TRP A 238 -5.09 -8.61 4.12
C TRP A 238 -6.16 -8.39 3.06
N SER A 239 -7.35 -8.00 3.47
CA SER A 239 -8.39 -7.57 2.54
C SER A 239 -8.06 -6.19 1.97
N LEU A 240 -8.18 -6.03 0.65
CA LEU A 240 -7.99 -4.75 -0.01
C LEU A 240 -9.30 -3.95 -0.01
N ALA A 241 -9.25 -2.73 0.48
CA ALA A 241 -10.29 -1.74 0.26
C ALA A 241 -9.99 -1.02 -1.07
N LEU A 242 -10.51 -1.54 -2.17
CA LEU A 242 -10.31 -1.02 -3.53
C LEU A 242 -11.48 -0.12 -3.94
N ARG A 243 -11.15 1.06 -4.44
CA ARG A 243 -12.06 1.96 -5.14
C ARG A 243 -11.55 2.16 -6.56
N ALA A 244 -12.35 1.83 -7.54
CA ALA A 244 -12.05 2.05 -8.94
C ALA A 244 -13.14 2.93 -9.57
N GLY A 245 -12.76 3.76 -10.53
CA GLY A 245 -13.69 4.63 -11.22
C GLY A 245 -13.18 5.10 -12.57
N ARG A 246 -14.13 5.54 -13.41
CA ARG A 246 -13.87 6.04 -14.76
C ARG A 246 -13.82 7.56 -14.76
N CYS A 247 -12.87 8.10 -15.47
CA CYS A 247 -12.84 9.52 -15.79
C CYS A 247 -13.80 9.76 -16.99
N GLY A 248 -14.82 10.58 -16.76
CA GLY A 248 -15.78 10.99 -17.78
C GLY A 248 -15.19 11.95 -18.79
#